data_5f3e1554ed4f358f794c7aeb03f2d46c
#
_entry.id   5f3e1554ed4f358f794c7aeb03f2d46c
#
_cell.length_a   1.000
_cell.length_b   1.000
_cell.length_c   1.000
_cell.angle_alpha   90.00
_cell.angle_beta   90.00
_cell.angle_gamma   90.00
#
_symmetry.space_group_name_H-M   'P 1'
#
loop_
_entity.id
_entity.type
_entity.pdbx_description
1 polymer ?
#
loop_
_entity_poly.entity_id
_entity_poly.type
_entity_poly.pdbx_seq_one_letter_code
_entity_poly.pdbx_strand_id
1 'polypeptide(L)' 'MESLQTVYSNLEQIDRVDPTTSAIYRQSAQEVLADPEISLEWRKAISDRLNRVNHELTVHAHVDDDSY' A
#
# COMPACT_ATOMS: atom_id res chain seq x y z
N MET A 1 -15.20 6.72 6.86
CA MET A 1 -14.41 5.69 6.17
C MET A 1 -14.20 6.08 4.74
N GLU A 2 -13.00 5.89 4.25
CA GLU A 2 -12.71 6.23 2.88
C GLU A 2 -13.30 5.20 1.93
N SER A 3 -13.62 5.63 0.71
CA SER A 3 -14.08 4.67 -0.27
C SER A 3 -12.92 3.78 -0.70
N LEU A 4 -13.26 2.60 -1.23
CA LEU A 4 -12.26 1.68 -1.69
C LEU A 4 -11.42 2.27 -2.82
N GLN A 5 -12.08 3.02 -3.70
CA GLN A 5 -11.35 3.64 -4.78
C GLN A 5 -10.38 4.69 -4.26
N THR A 6 -10.76 5.43 -3.23
CA THR A 6 -9.87 6.40 -2.63
C THR A 6 -8.66 5.72 -2.02
N VAL A 7 -8.87 4.62 -1.31
CA VAL A 7 -7.76 3.88 -0.73
C VAL A 7 -6.80 3.41 -1.81
N TYR A 8 -7.35 2.86 -2.90
CA TYR A 8 -6.53 2.38 -3.99
C TYR A 8 -5.74 3.52 -4.63
N SER A 9 -6.41 4.65 -4.87
CA SER A 9 -5.74 5.81 -5.47
C SER A 9 -4.65 6.35 -4.56
N ASN A 10 -4.89 6.36 -3.25
CA ASN A 10 -3.88 6.84 -2.33
C ASN A 10 -2.63 5.97 -2.37
N LEU A 11 -2.79 4.67 -2.54
CA LEU A 11 -1.63 3.81 -2.65
C LEU A 11 -0.80 4.11 -3.89
N GLU A 12 -1.43 4.61 -4.94
CA GLU A 12 -0.68 4.97 -6.14
C GLU A 12 0.16 6.21 -5.95
N GLN A 13 -0.16 7.02 -4.95
CA GLN A 13 0.57 8.26 -4.69
C GLN A 13 1.51 8.15 -3.50
N ILE A 14 1.70 6.95 -3.01
CA ILE A 14 2.37 6.79 -1.71
C ILE A 14 3.82 7.25 -1.75
N ASP A 15 4.44 7.25 -2.91
CA ASP A 15 5.81 7.71 -3.04
C ASP A 15 5.91 9.22 -3.25
N ARG A 16 4.78 9.90 -3.35
CA ARG A 16 4.75 11.35 -3.56
C ARG A 16 4.32 12.11 -2.33
N VAL A 17 4.04 11.42 -1.24
CA VAL A 17 3.59 12.08 -0.01
C VAL A 17 4.64 11.87 1.06
N ASP A 18 4.51 12.64 2.13
CA ASP A 18 5.48 12.54 3.20
C ASP A 18 5.33 11.21 3.94
N PRO A 19 6.33 10.81 4.73
CA PRO A 19 6.28 9.51 5.40
C PRO A 19 5.09 9.31 6.30
N THR A 20 4.65 10.36 6.99
CA THR A 20 3.49 10.23 7.87
C THR A 20 2.24 9.93 7.08
N THR A 21 2.00 10.65 5.99
CA THR A 21 0.85 10.42 5.14
C THR A 21 0.94 9.04 4.49
N SER A 22 2.13 8.65 4.07
CA SER A 22 2.34 7.33 3.50
C SER A 22 1.94 6.24 4.47
N ALA A 23 2.30 6.39 5.75
CA ALA A 23 1.94 5.40 6.75
C ALA A 23 0.43 5.33 6.93
N ILE A 24 -0.25 6.47 6.87
CA ILE A 24 -1.70 6.50 6.99
C ILE A 24 -2.34 5.77 5.82
N TYR A 25 -1.84 5.99 4.60
CA TYR A 25 -2.39 5.31 3.43
C TYR A 25 -2.22 3.80 3.55
N ARG A 26 -1.06 3.35 4.01
CA ARG A 26 -0.83 1.92 4.16
C ARG A 26 -1.71 1.32 5.24
N GLN A 27 -1.93 2.07 6.31
CA GLN A 27 -2.80 1.58 7.37
C GLN A 27 -4.24 1.45 6.87
N SER A 28 -4.72 2.41 6.10
CA SER A 28 -6.06 2.32 5.53
C SER A 28 -6.18 1.08 4.64
N ALA A 29 -5.16 0.81 3.85
CA ALA A 29 -5.18 -0.36 2.99
C ALA A 29 -5.25 -1.65 3.82
N GLN A 30 -4.52 -1.71 4.91
CA GLN A 30 -4.54 -2.90 5.74
C GLN A 30 -5.90 -3.09 6.42
N GLU A 31 -6.57 -2.00 6.76
CA GLU A 31 -7.91 -2.09 7.31
C GLU A 31 -8.87 -2.69 6.28
N VAL A 32 -8.72 -2.33 5.02
CA VAL A 32 -9.53 -2.93 3.98
C VAL A 32 -9.28 -4.43 3.90
N LEU A 33 -8.04 -4.84 3.98
CA LEU A 33 -7.71 -6.25 3.89
C LEU A 33 -8.28 -7.06 5.05
N ALA A 34 -8.47 -6.41 6.18
CA ALA A 34 -8.99 -7.09 7.35
C ALA A 34 -10.50 -7.11 7.41
N ASP A 35 -11.20 -6.44 6.50
CA ASP A 35 -12.64 -6.31 6.54
C ASP A 35 -13.29 -7.41 5.71
N PRO A 36 -13.97 -8.38 6.32
CA PRO A 36 -14.56 -9.48 5.56
C PRO A 36 -15.76 -9.06 4.71
N GLU A 37 -16.30 -7.87 4.93
CA GLU A 37 -17.44 -7.42 4.15
C GLU A 37 -17.01 -6.81 2.82
N ILE A 38 -15.76 -6.54 2.63
CA ILE A 38 -15.28 -6.01 1.37
C ILE A 38 -15.05 -7.16 0.41
N SER A 39 -15.43 -6.97 -0.85
CA SER A 39 -15.35 -8.04 -1.82
C SER A 39 -13.93 -8.54 -1.99
N LEU A 40 -13.80 -9.80 -2.36
CA LEU A 40 -12.50 -10.39 -2.55
C LEU A 40 -11.73 -9.68 -3.66
N GLU A 41 -12.44 -9.23 -4.69
CA GLU A 41 -11.77 -8.55 -5.80
C GLU A 41 -11.10 -7.27 -5.35
N TRP A 42 -11.79 -6.47 -4.52
CA TRP A 42 -11.20 -5.26 -4.01
C TRP A 42 -10.06 -5.55 -3.06
N ARG A 43 -10.24 -6.55 -2.20
CA ARG A 43 -9.17 -6.90 -1.28
C ARG A 43 -7.93 -7.36 -2.03
N LYS A 44 -8.13 -8.14 -3.09
CA LYS A 44 -6.99 -8.59 -3.88
C LYS A 44 -6.31 -7.44 -4.59
N ALA A 45 -7.08 -6.52 -5.17
CA ALA A 45 -6.49 -5.38 -5.87
C ALA A 45 -5.67 -4.52 -4.90
N ILE A 46 -6.20 -4.26 -3.72
CA ILE A 46 -5.49 -3.44 -2.75
C ILE A 46 -4.28 -4.18 -2.20
N SER A 47 -4.41 -5.48 -1.97
CA SER A 47 -3.28 -6.27 -1.51
C SER A 47 -2.15 -6.27 -2.52
N ASP A 48 -2.48 -6.42 -3.80
CA ASP A 48 -1.46 -6.41 -4.83
C ASP A 48 -0.75 -5.06 -4.89
N ARG A 49 -1.51 -3.99 -4.77
CA ARG A 49 -0.91 -2.66 -4.81
C ARG A 49 -0.05 -2.42 -3.58
N LEU A 50 -0.53 -2.83 -2.42
CA LEU A 50 0.22 -2.65 -1.20
C LEU A 50 1.51 -3.46 -1.23
N ASN A 51 1.45 -4.68 -1.73
CA ASN A 51 2.65 -5.49 -1.85
C ASN A 51 3.66 -4.86 -2.80
N ARG A 52 3.19 -4.27 -3.88
CA ARG A 52 4.10 -3.60 -4.80
C ARG A 52 4.78 -2.41 -4.12
N VAL A 53 4.01 -1.62 -3.39
CA VAL A 53 4.57 -0.46 -2.70
C VAL A 53 5.62 -0.92 -1.69
N ASN A 54 5.30 -1.93 -0.89
CA ASN A 54 6.24 -2.42 0.09
C ASN A 54 7.49 -2.99 -0.58
N HIS A 55 7.32 -3.65 -1.71
CA HIS A 55 8.46 -4.20 -2.42
C HIS A 55 9.38 -3.09 -2.92
N GLU A 56 8.80 -2.03 -3.47
CA GLU A 56 9.60 -0.93 -3.96
C GLU A 56 10.35 -0.22 -2.84
N LEU A 57 9.69 -0.05 -1.70
CA LEU A 57 10.37 0.55 -0.56
C LEU A 57 11.51 -0.33 -0.08
N THR A 58 11.30 -1.63 -0.06
CA THR A 58 12.33 -2.56 0.35
C THR A 58 13.50 -2.54 -0.61
N VAL A 59 13.22 -2.50 -1.90
CA VAL A 59 14.28 -2.46 -2.89
C VAL A 59 15.10 -1.18 -2.73
N HIS A 60 14.44 -0.06 -2.50
CA HIS A 60 15.18 1.17 -2.28
C HIS A 60 16.02 1.09 -1.02
N ALA A 61 15.51 0.48 0.01
CA ALA A 61 16.25 0.39 1.26
C ALA A 61 17.44 -0.53 1.14
N HIS A 62 17.39 -1.48 0.22
CA HIS A 62 18.44 -2.48 0.10
C HIS A 62 19.31 -2.29 -1.11
N VAL A 63 19.18 -1.21 -1.80
CA VAL A 63 19.88 -1.04 -3.03
C VAL A 63 21.39 -1.12 -2.81
N ASP A 64 21.84 -0.80 -1.64
CA ASP A 64 23.25 -0.85 -1.35
C ASP A 64 23.72 -2.21 -0.92
N ASP A 65 22.80 -3.00 -0.45
CA ASP A 65 23.18 -4.25 0.14
C ASP A 65 23.39 -5.33 -0.83
N ASP A 66 22.74 -5.21 -1.95
CA ASP A 66 22.77 -6.30 -2.82
C ASP A 66 24.06 -6.48 -3.46
N SER A 67 25.00 -5.74 -3.17
CA SER A 67 26.25 -5.85 -3.83
C SER A 67 26.90 -7.07 -3.32
N TYR A 68 26.74 -8.02 -3.12
CA TYR A 68 27.58 -9.09 -2.74
C TYR A 68 28.34 -9.66 -3.93
#